data_6099c6d2dcd61b4da195a26ad1f13418
#
_entry.id   6099c6d2dcd61b4da195a26ad1f13418
#
_cell.length_a   1.000
_cell.length_b   1.000
_cell.length_c   1.000
_cell.angle_alpha   90.00
_cell.angle_beta   90.00
_cell.angle_gamma   90.00
#
_symmetry.space_group_name_H-M   'P 1'
#
loop_
_entity.id
_entity.type
_entity.pdbx_description
1 polymer ?
#
loop_
_entity_poly.entity_id
_entity_poly.type
_entity_poly.pdbx_seq_one_letter_code
_entity_poly.pdbx_strand_id
1 'polypeptide(L)'
;MKDTFEKALQFVLKWEGGYSNNPNDPGGLTIFGISQRSYPKEVAKMNELWKQGKKQEALNIAKEIYRKNYWDKIKGDDLPFPLDFVAFDTAVNMGVGACQQLLSQANGDWKQLLFLRLLRYIRLATVNTKLAIFLQGWANRVAALNETIRKEVK
;
A
#
# COMPACT_ATOMS: atom_id res chain seq x y z
N MET A 1 4.09 19.36 -1.90
CA MET A 1 3.03 18.50 -1.35
C MET A 1 2.38 17.57 -2.38
N LYS A 2 2.08 18.01 -3.60
CA LYS A 2 1.67 17.09 -4.69
C LYS A 2 2.71 15.99 -4.99
N ASP A 3 3.94 16.21 -4.59
CA ASP A 3 5.07 15.34 -4.89
C ASP A 3 5.17 14.12 -3.95
N THR A 4 4.65 14.20 -2.72
CA THR A 4 4.74 13.07 -1.76
C THR A 4 3.85 11.90 -2.17
N PHE A 5 2.62 12.16 -2.58
CA PHE A 5 1.73 11.09 -3.06
C PHE A 5 2.35 10.32 -4.23
N GLU A 6 2.93 11.03 -5.20
CA GLU A 6 3.55 10.38 -6.36
C GLU A 6 4.74 9.49 -5.95
N LYS A 7 5.61 9.99 -5.07
CA LYS A 7 6.75 9.22 -4.55
C LYS A 7 6.29 8.02 -3.74
N ALA A 8 5.30 8.21 -2.89
CA ALA A 8 4.72 7.13 -2.08
C ALA A 8 4.05 6.07 -2.96
N LEU A 9 3.33 6.49 -4.00
CA LEU A 9 2.72 5.59 -4.97
C LEU A 9 3.78 4.76 -5.73
N GLN A 10 4.88 5.39 -6.15
CA GLN A 10 5.98 4.65 -6.79
C GLN A 10 6.55 3.56 -5.88
N PHE A 11 6.72 3.85 -4.60
CA PHE A 11 7.14 2.85 -3.62
C PHE A 11 6.13 1.70 -3.51
N VAL A 12 4.86 2.04 -3.31
CA VAL A 12 3.76 1.06 -3.20
C VAL A 12 3.72 0.14 -4.43
N LEU A 13 3.79 0.71 -5.64
CA LEU A 13 3.72 -0.07 -6.88
C LEU A 13 4.87 -1.08 -7.04
N LYS A 14 6.04 -0.78 -6.51
CA LYS A 14 7.16 -1.74 -6.49
C LYS A 14 6.83 -2.99 -5.68
N TRP A 15 6.07 -2.85 -4.60
CA TRP A 15 5.70 -3.96 -3.72
C TRP A 15 4.42 -4.68 -4.16
N GLU A 16 3.47 -3.95 -4.74
CA GLU A 16 2.20 -4.53 -5.19
C GLU A 16 2.31 -5.24 -6.56
N GLY A 17 3.33 -4.94 -7.34
CA GLY A 17 3.60 -5.58 -8.62
C GLY A 17 2.76 -5.06 -9.79
N GLY A 18 2.88 -5.74 -10.93
CA GLY A 18 2.21 -5.39 -12.18
C GLY A 18 0.93 -6.20 -12.42
N TYR A 19 1.00 -7.15 -13.34
CA TYR A 19 -0.12 -7.99 -13.74
C TYR A 19 0.01 -9.39 -13.14
N SER A 20 -1.01 -9.85 -12.41
CA SER A 20 -1.07 -11.20 -11.85
C SER A 20 -2.45 -11.81 -12.08
N ASN A 21 -2.50 -12.95 -12.75
CA ASN A 21 -3.72 -13.72 -12.97
C ASN A 21 -3.52 -15.17 -12.53
N ASN A 22 -3.49 -15.37 -11.21
CA ASN A 22 -3.36 -16.69 -10.61
C ASN A 22 -4.76 -17.25 -10.31
N PRO A 23 -5.19 -18.37 -10.92
CA PRO A 23 -6.50 -18.96 -10.68
C PRO A 23 -6.70 -19.43 -9.22
N ASN A 24 -5.61 -19.64 -8.47
CA ASN A 24 -5.65 -20.01 -7.05
C ASN A 24 -5.71 -18.79 -6.11
N ASP A 25 -5.61 -17.58 -6.64
CA ASP A 25 -5.72 -16.35 -5.87
C ASP A 25 -7.19 -16.01 -5.64
N PRO A 26 -7.67 -15.94 -4.37
CA PRO A 26 -9.06 -15.57 -4.09
C PRO A 26 -9.42 -14.14 -4.53
N GLY A 27 -8.43 -13.29 -4.76
CA GLY A 27 -8.62 -11.94 -5.31
C GLY A 27 -8.89 -11.91 -6.81
N GLY A 28 -8.62 -13.00 -7.52
CA GLY A 28 -8.70 -13.09 -8.99
C GLY A 28 -7.59 -12.31 -9.69
N LEU A 29 -7.91 -11.72 -10.83
CA LEU A 29 -6.99 -10.86 -11.56
C LEU A 29 -6.60 -9.64 -10.72
N THR A 30 -5.31 -9.35 -10.66
CA THR A 30 -4.76 -8.18 -9.97
C THR A 30 -3.86 -7.40 -10.93
N ILE A 31 -4.11 -6.11 -11.06
CA ILE A 31 -3.32 -5.20 -11.90
C ILE A 31 -2.89 -4.01 -11.04
N PHE A 32 -1.57 -3.75 -10.96
CA PHE A 32 -1.00 -2.71 -10.10
C PHE A 32 -1.47 -2.79 -8.65
N GLY A 33 -1.66 -4.00 -8.11
CA GLY A 33 -2.13 -4.21 -6.75
C GLY A 33 -3.65 -4.06 -6.57
N ILE A 34 -4.39 -3.71 -7.61
CA ILE A 34 -5.85 -3.57 -7.57
C ILE A 34 -6.49 -4.90 -7.97
N SER A 35 -7.28 -5.48 -7.06
CA SER A 35 -7.89 -6.80 -7.27
C SER A 35 -9.25 -6.72 -7.95
N GLN A 36 -9.52 -7.70 -8.79
CA GLN A 36 -10.82 -7.88 -9.44
C GLN A 36 -11.96 -8.07 -8.43
N ARG A 37 -11.67 -8.74 -7.33
CA ARG A 37 -12.64 -8.96 -6.26
C ARG A 37 -13.15 -7.65 -5.66
N SER A 38 -12.26 -6.70 -5.43
CA SER A 38 -12.59 -5.42 -4.80
C SER A 38 -13.04 -4.35 -5.80
N TYR A 39 -12.53 -4.40 -7.03
CA TYR A 39 -12.75 -3.40 -8.07
C TYR A 39 -13.02 -4.05 -9.43
N PRO A 40 -14.13 -4.79 -9.57
CA PRO A 40 -14.37 -5.60 -10.78
C PRO A 40 -14.47 -4.78 -12.06
N LYS A 41 -15.10 -3.61 -12.02
CA LYS A 41 -15.28 -2.74 -13.18
C LYS A 41 -13.97 -2.08 -13.61
N GLU A 42 -13.23 -1.55 -12.65
CA GLU A 42 -11.96 -0.87 -12.88
C GLU A 42 -10.90 -1.85 -13.37
N VAL A 43 -10.85 -3.05 -12.78
CA VAL A 43 -9.90 -4.10 -13.20
C VAL A 43 -10.25 -4.61 -14.60
N ALA A 44 -11.53 -4.77 -14.95
CA ALA A 44 -11.93 -5.13 -16.31
C ALA A 44 -11.43 -4.11 -17.35
N LYS A 45 -11.59 -2.81 -17.06
CA LYS A 45 -11.12 -1.73 -17.92
C LYS A 45 -9.58 -1.69 -18.00
N MET A 46 -8.89 -1.81 -16.86
CA MET A 46 -7.43 -1.89 -16.83
C MET A 46 -6.90 -3.08 -17.63
N ASN A 47 -7.60 -4.23 -17.58
CA ASN A 47 -7.22 -5.43 -18.32
C ASN A 47 -7.32 -5.23 -19.83
N GLU A 48 -8.39 -4.59 -20.30
CA GLU A 48 -8.53 -4.23 -21.72
C GLU A 48 -7.40 -3.32 -22.20
N LEU A 49 -7.10 -2.29 -21.43
CA LEU A 49 -6.00 -1.37 -21.72
C LEU A 49 -4.63 -2.08 -21.68
N TRP A 50 -4.44 -2.98 -20.73
CA TRP A 50 -3.21 -3.77 -20.63
C TRP A 50 -2.99 -4.64 -21.87
N LYS A 51 -4.03 -5.33 -22.34
CA LYS A 51 -3.99 -6.16 -23.57
C LYS A 51 -3.69 -5.35 -24.81
N GLN A 52 -4.10 -4.08 -24.84
CA GLN A 52 -3.81 -3.15 -25.94
C GLN A 52 -2.42 -2.50 -25.84
N GLY A 53 -1.61 -2.83 -24.83
CA GLY A 53 -0.32 -2.21 -24.58
C GLY A 53 -0.40 -0.81 -23.97
N LYS A 54 -1.58 -0.35 -23.57
CA LYS A 54 -1.84 0.97 -22.98
C LYS A 54 -1.65 0.95 -21.45
N LYS A 55 -0.45 0.55 -21.02
CA LYS A 55 -0.15 0.36 -19.60
C LYS A 55 -0.24 1.64 -18.79
N GLN A 56 0.14 2.78 -19.37
CA GLN A 56 0.05 4.08 -18.68
C GLN A 56 -1.39 4.49 -18.41
N GLU A 57 -2.31 4.22 -19.34
CA GLU A 57 -3.73 4.50 -19.12
C GLU A 57 -4.32 3.59 -18.04
N ALA A 58 -3.92 2.31 -18.02
CA ALA A 58 -4.29 1.39 -16.93
C ALA A 58 -3.75 1.88 -15.59
N LEU A 59 -2.49 2.34 -15.54
CA LEU A 59 -1.89 2.90 -14.33
C LEU A 59 -2.65 4.14 -13.82
N ASN A 60 -3.14 4.99 -14.71
CA ASN A 60 -3.92 6.16 -14.33
C ASN A 60 -5.21 5.78 -13.58
N ILE A 61 -5.87 4.69 -13.98
CA ILE A 61 -7.04 4.17 -13.26
C ILE A 61 -6.65 3.69 -11.86
N ALA A 62 -5.58 2.91 -11.75
CA ALA A 62 -5.08 2.46 -10.45
C ALA A 62 -4.70 3.63 -9.54
N LYS A 63 -4.05 4.65 -10.09
CA LYS A 63 -3.66 5.86 -9.37
C LYS A 63 -4.86 6.60 -8.76
N GLU A 64 -5.97 6.72 -9.50
CA GLU A 64 -7.20 7.32 -8.97
C GLU A 64 -7.76 6.53 -7.79
N ILE A 65 -7.73 5.19 -7.86
CA ILE A 65 -8.16 4.33 -6.76
C ILE A 65 -7.27 4.56 -5.52
N TYR A 66 -5.95 4.54 -5.70
CA TYR A 66 -5.01 4.78 -4.61
C TYR A 66 -5.18 6.17 -3.99
N ARG A 67 -5.44 7.19 -4.82
CA ARG A 67 -5.70 8.54 -4.32
C ARG A 67 -6.98 8.60 -3.50
N LYS A 68 -8.11 8.22 -4.07
CA LYS A 68 -9.44 8.37 -3.46
C LYS A 68 -9.68 7.43 -2.28
N ASN A 69 -9.24 6.17 -2.41
CA ASN A 69 -9.63 5.11 -1.47
C ASN A 69 -8.59 4.84 -0.38
N TYR A 70 -7.39 5.39 -0.50
CA TYR A 70 -6.32 5.24 0.49
C TYR A 70 -5.79 6.60 0.95
N TRP A 71 -5.18 7.39 0.08
CA TRP A 71 -4.56 8.66 0.45
C TRP A 71 -5.55 9.65 1.05
N ASP A 72 -6.67 9.90 0.38
CA ASP A 72 -7.70 10.83 0.86
C ASP A 72 -8.37 10.32 2.13
N LYS A 73 -8.54 9.00 2.27
CA LYS A 73 -9.14 8.39 3.46
C LYS A 73 -8.30 8.55 4.72
N ILE A 74 -6.98 8.56 4.59
CA ILE A 74 -6.08 8.85 5.71
C ILE A 74 -5.77 10.34 5.87
N LYS A 75 -6.37 11.19 5.04
CA LYS A 75 -6.09 12.63 4.97
C LYS A 75 -4.61 12.92 4.73
N GLY A 76 -4.04 12.23 3.74
CA GLY A 76 -2.61 12.29 3.46
C GLY A 76 -2.08 13.70 3.22
N ASP A 77 -2.87 14.57 2.57
CA ASP A 77 -2.47 15.96 2.33
C ASP A 77 -2.35 16.79 3.62
N ASP A 78 -3.00 16.37 4.72
CA ASP A 78 -2.96 17.05 6.02
C ASP A 78 -1.84 16.52 6.93
N LEU A 79 -1.24 15.39 6.58
CA LEU A 79 -0.14 14.81 7.35
C LEU A 79 1.21 15.41 6.94
N PRO A 80 2.10 15.69 7.90
CA PRO A 80 3.44 16.16 7.57
C PRO A 80 4.29 15.04 6.97
N PHE A 81 5.20 15.41 6.06
CA PHE A 81 6.22 14.47 5.58
C PHE A 81 7.23 14.16 6.71
N PRO A 82 7.65 12.91 6.89
CA PRO A 82 7.35 11.73 6.09
C PRO A 82 6.19 10.85 6.61
N LEU A 83 5.43 11.33 7.57
CA LEU A 83 4.32 10.58 8.16
C LEU A 83 3.25 10.23 7.11
N ASP A 84 2.96 11.13 6.19
CA ASP A 84 2.04 10.93 5.07
C ASP A 84 2.44 9.74 4.20
N PHE A 85 3.71 9.66 3.85
CA PHE A 85 4.27 8.56 3.06
C PHE A 85 4.14 7.21 3.78
N VAL A 86 4.58 7.15 5.04
CA VAL A 86 4.50 5.94 5.85
C VAL A 86 3.06 5.50 6.09
N ALA A 87 2.17 6.46 6.35
CA ALA A 87 0.76 6.19 6.55
C ALA A 87 0.09 5.64 5.27
N PHE A 88 0.43 6.18 4.12
CA PHE A 88 -0.11 5.70 2.85
C PHE A 88 0.28 4.24 2.57
N ASP A 89 1.56 3.91 2.68
CA ASP A 89 2.01 2.52 2.50
C ASP A 89 1.36 1.58 3.54
N THR A 90 1.20 2.05 4.77
CA THR A 90 0.50 1.30 5.82
C THR A 90 -0.96 1.04 5.46
N ALA A 91 -1.67 2.06 4.97
CA ALA A 91 -3.06 1.93 4.56
C ALA A 91 -3.24 0.97 3.39
N VAL A 92 -2.34 1.00 2.41
CA VAL A 92 -2.38 0.06 1.28
C VAL A 92 -2.11 -1.36 1.73
N ASN A 93 -1.10 -1.57 2.58
CA ASN A 93 -0.69 -2.91 3.00
C ASN A 93 -1.66 -3.58 3.98
N MET A 94 -2.18 -2.84 4.96
CA MET A 94 -3.01 -3.44 6.03
C MET A 94 -4.43 -2.89 6.13
N GLY A 95 -4.82 -2.01 5.23
CA GLY A 95 -6.14 -1.38 5.20
C GLY A 95 -6.19 -0.03 5.89
N VAL A 96 -7.12 0.81 5.42
CA VAL A 96 -7.31 2.18 5.95
C VAL A 96 -7.68 2.19 7.43
N GLY A 97 -8.59 1.30 7.85
CA GLY A 97 -9.03 1.23 9.25
C GLY A 97 -7.89 0.89 10.22
N ALA A 98 -7.08 -0.11 9.89
CA ALA A 98 -5.90 -0.47 10.68
C ALA A 98 -4.88 0.67 10.71
N CYS A 99 -4.64 1.32 9.57
CA CYS A 99 -3.76 2.47 9.49
C CYS A 99 -4.22 3.62 10.41
N GLN A 100 -5.50 3.95 10.37
CA GLN A 100 -6.07 5.01 11.22
C GLN A 100 -5.92 4.72 12.71
N GLN A 101 -6.09 3.46 13.12
CA GLN A 101 -5.82 3.04 14.50
C GLN A 101 -4.36 3.26 14.89
N LEU A 102 -3.42 2.84 14.06
CA LEU A 102 -2.00 3.00 14.33
C LEU A 102 -1.56 4.47 14.31
N LEU A 103 -2.10 5.28 13.41
CA LEU A 103 -1.87 6.72 13.36
C LEU A 103 -2.27 7.41 14.67
N SER A 104 -3.43 7.04 15.23
CA SER A 104 -3.89 7.60 16.51
C SER A 104 -2.94 7.28 17.67
N GLN A 105 -2.22 6.17 17.62
CA GLN A 105 -1.26 5.73 18.62
C GLN A 105 0.15 6.25 18.38
N ALA A 106 0.47 6.64 17.16
CA ALA A 106 1.82 7.06 16.75
C ALA A 106 2.16 8.50 17.20
N ASN A 107 1.18 9.30 17.61
CA ASN A 107 1.38 10.68 18.07
C ASN A 107 2.19 11.57 17.10
N GLY A 108 1.98 11.41 15.81
CA GLY A 108 2.67 12.19 14.79
C GLY A 108 4.10 11.72 14.46
N ASP A 109 4.58 10.66 15.10
CA ASP A 109 5.93 10.12 14.86
C ASP A 109 5.88 8.96 13.86
N TRP A 110 6.49 9.17 12.70
CA TRP A 110 6.54 8.15 11.64
C TRP A 110 7.34 6.90 12.03
N LYS A 111 8.35 7.04 12.87
CA LYS A 111 9.14 5.91 13.39
C LYS A 111 8.31 5.06 14.33
N GLN A 112 7.53 5.72 15.18
CA GLN A 112 6.56 5.05 16.05
C GLN A 112 5.50 4.32 15.24
N LEU A 113 5.01 4.91 14.13
CA LEU A 113 4.08 4.24 13.23
C LEU A 113 4.68 2.95 12.64
N LEU A 114 5.93 2.97 12.18
CA LEU A 114 6.63 1.78 11.69
C LEU A 114 6.78 0.71 12.78
N PHE A 115 7.12 1.11 13.99
CA PHE A 115 7.24 0.19 15.12
C PHE A 115 5.91 -0.47 15.47
N LEU A 116 4.84 0.29 15.57
CA LEU A 116 3.48 -0.23 15.82
C LEU A 116 3.02 -1.18 14.71
N ARG A 117 3.38 -0.87 13.48
CA ARG A 117 3.11 -1.73 12.32
C ARG A 117 3.80 -3.09 12.45
N LEU A 118 5.09 -3.11 12.83
CA LEU A 118 5.83 -4.35 13.10
C LEU A 118 5.21 -5.17 14.23
N LEU A 119 4.84 -4.52 15.34
CA LEU A 119 4.15 -5.19 16.45
C LEU A 119 2.84 -5.82 16.00
N ARG A 120 2.08 -5.15 15.14
CA ARG A 120 0.83 -5.71 14.60
C ARG A 120 1.09 -6.96 13.76
N TYR A 121 2.11 -6.98 12.92
CA TYR A 121 2.47 -8.17 12.14
C TYR A 121 2.85 -9.34 13.02
N ILE A 122 3.67 -9.11 14.03
CA ILE A 122 4.08 -10.13 15.00
C ILE A 122 2.84 -10.70 15.71
N ARG A 123 1.93 -9.84 16.14
CA ARG A 123 0.68 -10.25 16.79
C ARG A 123 -0.19 -11.11 15.87
N LEU A 124 -0.38 -10.68 14.63
CA LEU A 124 -1.15 -11.44 13.63
C LEU A 124 -0.55 -12.83 13.39
N ALA A 125 0.77 -12.92 13.23
CA ALA A 125 1.47 -14.19 13.03
C ALA A 125 1.47 -15.08 14.28
N THR A 126 1.37 -14.51 15.47
CA THR A 126 1.28 -15.25 16.73
C THR A 126 -0.13 -15.83 16.95
N VAL A 127 -1.17 -15.02 16.70
CA VAL A 127 -2.56 -15.43 16.85
C VAL A 127 -2.97 -16.45 15.79
N ASN A 128 -2.52 -16.25 14.56
CA ASN A 128 -2.75 -17.15 13.44
C ASN A 128 -1.42 -17.57 12.82
N THR A 129 -0.92 -18.75 13.21
CA THR A 129 0.38 -19.26 12.76
C THR A 129 0.47 -19.50 11.25
N LYS A 130 -0.67 -19.64 10.55
CA LYS A 130 -0.69 -19.69 9.08
C LYS A 130 -0.20 -18.40 8.44
N LEU A 131 -0.32 -17.26 9.13
CA LEU A 131 0.17 -15.96 8.66
C LEU A 131 1.67 -15.76 8.90
N ALA A 132 2.32 -16.64 9.68
CA ALA A 132 3.75 -16.52 9.96
C ALA A 132 4.63 -16.57 8.70
N ILE A 133 4.17 -17.22 7.64
CA ILE A 133 4.87 -17.29 6.35
C ILE A 133 5.00 -15.91 5.69
N PHE A 134 4.13 -14.95 6.02
CA PHE A 134 4.16 -13.61 5.47
C PHE A 134 5.03 -12.63 6.27
N LEU A 135 5.42 -13.01 7.48
CA LEU A 135 6.12 -12.11 8.42
C LEU A 135 7.43 -11.57 7.82
N GLN A 136 8.22 -12.40 7.18
CA GLN A 136 9.48 -11.99 6.58
C GLN A 136 9.24 -10.93 5.48
N GLY A 137 8.27 -11.15 4.59
CA GLY A 137 7.91 -10.20 3.55
C GLY A 137 7.39 -8.87 4.12
N TRP A 138 6.54 -8.92 5.14
CA TRP A 138 6.06 -7.73 5.83
C TRP A 138 7.20 -6.94 6.48
N ALA A 139 8.11 -7.63 7.17
CA ALA A 139 9.27 -7.00 7.79
C ALA A 139 10.22 -6.38 6.74
N ASN A 140 10.44 -7.06 5.64
CA ASN A 140 11.26 -6.56 4.52
C ASN A 140 10.67 -5.27 3.94
N ARG A 141 9.35 -5.20 3.78
CA ARG A 141 8.68 -3.98 3.29
C ARG A 141 8.86 -2.81 4.25
N VAL A 142 8.69 -3.04 5.54
CA VAL A 142 8.91 -2.00 6.57
C VAL A 142 10.37 -1.54 6.57
N ALA A 143 11.33 -2.45 6.47
CA ALA A 143 12.75 -2.11 6.38
C ALA A 143 13.06 -1.26 5.15
N ALA A 144 12.53 -1.64 3.98
CA ALA A 144 12.70 -0.88 2.74
C ALA A 144 12.06 0.52 2.83
N LEU A 145 10.89 0.62 3.45
CA LEU A 145 10.20 1.89 3.67
C LEU A 145 11.03 2.81 4.58
N ASN A 146 11.53 2.29 5.70
CA ASN A 146 12.39 3.04 6.62
C ASN A 146 13.66 3.55 5.90
N GLU A 147 14.30 2.71 5.11
CA GLU A 147 15.49 3.10 4.35
C GLU A 147 15.19 4.19 3.32
N THR A 148 14.08 4.05 2.59
CA THR A 148 13.63 5.05 1.60
C THR A 148 13.39 6.41 2.27
N ILE A 149 12.66 6.43 3.39
CA ILE A 149 12.38 7.67 4.13
C ILE A 149 13.68 8.30 4.65
N ARG A 150 14.60 7.51 5.19
CA ARG A 150 15.87 8.03 5.72
C ARG A 150 16.74 8.70 4.66
N LYS A 151 16.64 8.25 3.42
CA LYS A 151 17.34 8.89 2.28
C LYS A 151 16.71 10.22 1.89
N GLU A 152 15.38 10.33 2.01
CA GLU A 152 14.65 11.56 1.66
C GLU A 152 14.76 12.65 2.74
N VAL A 153 14.95 12.28 4.01
CA VAL A 153 15.03 13.20 5.16
C VAL A 153 16.44 13.79 5.35
N LYS A 154 17.46 13.27 4.66
CA LYS A 154 18.82 13.82 4.67
C LYS A 154 18.87 15.09 3.84
#